data_431c8b5ac282b350bbe89106e188f6cc
#
_entry.id   431c8b5ac282b350bbe89106e188f6cc
#
_cell.length_a   1.000
_cell.length_b   1.000
_cell.length_c   1.000
_cell.angle_alpha   90.00
_cell.angle_beta   90.00
_cell.angle_gamma   90.00
#
_symmetry.space_group_name_H-M   'P 1'
#
loop_
_entity.id
_entity.type
_entity.pdbx_description
1 polymer ?
#
loop_
_entity_poly.entity_id
_entity_poly.type
_entity_poly.pdbx_seq_one_letter_code
_entity_poly.pdbx_strand_id
1 'polypeptide(L)'
;FEYSDYCASPTFGNASELITMALDANVHTMEAGDGYLKYIATRPRVEKRGDHGLFSDTQDVSLQDMMAEVAEHHGPVWTVILSLRREDASALGYDSAENWRTLLLQHRTRLAQAMKIPVDDFRWCAAFHDEGYHPHVHMMVWSADEKHGYLNKTGITAMRSALTNTIFQDEMHNLYVKKDLAYQDLSLIHISEPTRLQLIS
;
A
#
# COMPACT_ATOMS: atom_id res chain seq x y z
N PHE A 1 -7.37 -2.41 17.17
CA PHE A 1 -6.68 -3.67 17.45
C PHE A 1 -5.47 -3.83 16.52
N GLU A 2 -5.63 -3.87 15.20
CA GLU A 2 -4.57 -4.16 14.21
C GLU A 2 -3.41 -3.16 14.25
N TYR A 3 -3.70 -1.89 14.50
CA TYR A 3 -2.69 -0.87 14.70
C TYR A 3 -1.87 -1.10 15.97
N SER A 4 -2.56 -1.42 17.07
CA SER A 4 -1.92 -1.75 18.34
C SER A 4 -1.05 -3.00 18.24
N ASP A 5 -1.53 -4.00 17.50
CA ASP A 5 -0.83 -5.27 17.28
C ASP A 5 0.42 -5.07 16.41
N TYR A 6 0.32 -4.23 15.36
CA TYR A 6 1.47 -3.85 14.56
C TYR A 6 2.51 -3.07 15.38
N CYS A 7 2.07 -2.12 16.23
CA CYS A 7 2.99 -1.38 17.10
C CYS A 7 3.69 -2.28 18.14
N ALA A 8 2.97 -3.27 18.67
CA ALA A 8 3.50 -4.20 19.66
C ALA A 8 4.47 -5.22 19.06
N SER A 9 4.21 -5.65 17.83
CA SER A 9 5.01 -6.64 17.11
C SER A 9 5.03 -6.32 15.61
N PRO A 10 6.02 -5.55 15.12
CA PRO A 10 6.12 -5.14 13.73
C PRO A 10 6.56 -6.31 12.85
N THR A 11 5.63 -7.20 12.56
CA THR A 11 5.81 -8.30 11.63
C THR A 11 5.16 -7.99 10.28
N PHE A 12 5.58 -8.69 9.23
CA PHE A 12 4.92 -8.65 7.91
C PHE A 12 3.42 -8.92 8.00
N GLY A 13 3.01 -9.89 8.82
CA GLY A 13 1.60 -10.22 9.04
C GLY A 13 0.81 -9.04 9.60
N ASN A 14 1.30 -8.44 10.69
CA ASN A 14 0.62 -7.31 11.35
C ASN A 14 0.63 -6.05 10.47
N ALA A 15 1.69 -5.80 9.71
CA ALA A 15 1.73 -4.73 8.71
C ALA A 15 0.70 -4.96 7.59
N SER A 16 0.59 -6.19 7.11
CA SER A 16 -0.40 -6.59 6.10
C SER A 16 -1.84 -6.41 6.60
N GLU A 17 -2.12 -6.76 7.86
CA GLU A 17 -3.43 -6.58 8.49
C GLU A 17 -3.77 -5.10 8.68
N LEU A 18 -2.81 -4.28 9.11
CA LEU A 18 -2.98 -2.83 9.24
C LEU A 18 -3.32 -2.17 7.90
N ILE A 19 -2.60 -2.53 6.81
CA ILE A 19 -2.91 -2.04 5.46
C ILE A 19 -4.30 -2.51 5.02
N THR A 20 -4.69 -3.74 5.35
CA THR A 20 -6.04 -4.26 5.05
C THR A 20 -7.11 -3.43 5.72
N MET A 21 -6.97 -3.21 7.03
CA MET A 21 -7.93 -2.44 7.79
C MET A 21 -8.07 -1.02 7.23
N ALA A 22 -6.95 -0.39 6.87
CA ALA A 22 -6.97 0.94 6.26
C ALA A 22 -7.67 0.95 4.89
N LEU A 23 -7.49 -0.09 4.08
CA LEU A 23 -8.21 -0.27 2.82
C LEU A 23 -9.71 -0.53 3.07
N ASP A 24 -10.05 -1.48 3.95
CA ASP A 24 -11.44 -1.86 4.25
C ASP A 24 -12.25 -0.70 4.87
N ALA A 25 -11.63 0.06 5.79
CA ALA A 25 -12.30 1.17 6.47
C ALA A 25 -12.59 2.37 5.55
N ASN A 26 -11.83 2.51 4.47
CA ASN A 26 -11.91 3.67 3.57
C ASN A 26 -12.41 3.34 2.17
N VAL A 27 -12.87 2.11 1.95
CA VAL A 27 -13.54 1.70 0.72
C VAL A 27 -15.00 2.17 0.78
N HIS A 28 -15.23 3.44 0.44
CA HIS A 28 -16.55 4.03 0.30
C HIS A 28 -16.70 4.62 -1.08
N THR A 29 -17.88 4.45 -1.68
CA THR A 29 -18.30 5.29 -2.82
C THR A 29 -18.63 6.67 -2.24
N MET A 30 -17.91 7.69 -2.66
CA MET A 30 -18.17 9.06 -2.19
C MET A 30 -19.17 9.75 -3.10
N GLU A 31 -20.25 10.24 -2.52
CA GLU A 31 -21.06 11.26 -3.14
C GLU A 31 -20.29 12.59 -3.06
N ALA A 32 -20.01 13.24 -4.19
CA ALA A 32 -19.30 14.52 -4.31
C ALA A 32 -17.82 14.50 -3.82
N GLY A 33 -16.92 13.89 -4.62
CA GLY A 33 -15.49 13.73 -4.31
C GLY A 33 -14.63 15.00 -4.41
N ASP A 34 -15.09 16.09 -5.01
CA ASP A 34 -14.31 17.30 -5.23
C ASP A 34 -13.86 18.00 -3.95
N GLY A 35 -14.76 18.10 -2.95
CA GLY A 35 -14.46 18.65 -1.62
C GLY A 35 -13.42 17.84 -0.87
N TYR A 36 -13.52 16.51 -0.94
CA TYR A 36 -12.54 15.62 -0.35
C TYR A 36 -11.19 15.71 -1.05
N LEU A 37 -11.18 15.78 -2.38
CA LEU A 37 -9.96 15.92 -3.16
C LEU A 37 -9.20 17.20 -2.80
N LYS A 38 -9.89 18.33 -2.71
CA LYS A 38 -9.32 19.59 -2.24
C LYS A 38 -8.74 19.46 -0.82
N TYR A 39 -9.46 18.80 0.07
CA TYR A 39 -9.02 18.58 1.46
C TYR A 39 -7.70 17.81 1.50
N ILE A 40 -7.58 16.65 0.85
CA ILE A 40 -6.35 15.85 0.87
C ILE A 40 -5.18 16.54 0.16
N ALA A 41 -5.45 17.35 -0.86
CA ALA A 41 -4.46 18.07 -1.64
C ALA A 41 -3.82 19.27 -0.91
N THR A 42 -4.52 19.85 0.06
CA THR A 42 -4.12 21.15 0.66
C THR A 42 -4.02 21.16 2.19
N ARG A 43 -4.44 20.10 2.87
CA ARG A 43 -4.40 20.03 4.35
C ARG A 43 -2.97 20.19 4.90
N PRO A 44 -2.81 20.61 6.18
CA PRO A 44 -1.50 20.64 6.82
C PRO A 44 -0.78 19.30 6.73
N ARG A 45 0.55 19.36 6.58
CA ARG A 45 1.47 18.22 6.45
C ARG A 45 1.37 17.42 5.15
N VAL A 46 0.58 17.88 4.17
CA VAL A 46 0.73 17.36 2.81
C VAL A 46 2.10 17.77 2.25
N GLU A 47 2.83 16.84 1.65
CA GLU A 47 4.03 17.18 0.91
C GLU A 47 3.63 17.88 -0.38
N LYS A 48 3.87 19.19 -0.44
CA LYS A 48 3.48 20.03 -1.58
C LYS A 48 4.43 19.87 -2.76
N ARG A 49 3.84 19.84 -3.94
CA ARG A 49 4.51 19.92 -5.24
C ARG A 49 3.95 21.16 -5.99
N GLY A 50 4.45 22.34 -5.64
CA GLY A 50 3.85 23.62 -6.04
C GLY A 50 2.77 24.08 -5.06
N ASP A 51 1.58 24.39 -5.54
CA ASP A 51 0.48 24.92 -4.73
C ASP A 51 -0.28 23.87 -3.92
N HIS A 52 -0.17 22.60 -4.31
CA HIS A 52 -0.86 21.46 -3.69
C HIS A 52 0.02 20.21 -3.63
N GLY A 53 -0.47 19.15 -2.97
CA GLY A 53 0.26 17.89 -2.78
C GLY A 53 -0.21 16.71 -3.64
N LEU A 54 -1.07 16.94 -4.65
CA LEU A 54 -1.51 15.86 -5.54
C LEU A 54 -0.40 15.38 -6.48
N PHE A 55 -0.39 14.08 -6.70
CA PHE A 55 0.39 13.41 -7.74
C PHE A 55 -0.45 12.28 -8.38
N SER A 56 -0.08 11.89 -9.60
CA SER A 56 -0.77 10.90 -10.41
C SER A 56 0.21 10.20 -11.38
N ASP A 57 -0.29 9.62 -12.45
CA ASP A 57 0.51 9.09 -13.57
C ASP A 57 1.43 10.17 -14.15
N THR A 58 0.92 11.38 -14.30
CA THR A 58 1.69 12.55 -14.73
C THR A 58 2.37 13.25 -13.56
N GLN A 59 3.51 13.91 -13.81
CA GLN A 59 4.18 14.71 -12.78
C GLN A 59 3.44 16.01 -12.47
N ASP A 60 2.91 16.64 -13.51
CA ASP A 60 2.15 17.90 -13.39
C ASP A 60 0.65 17.57 -13.35
N VAL A 61 0.09 17.67 -12.16
CA VAL A 61 -1.34 17.44 -11.90
C VAL A 61 -2.00 18.79 -11.64
N SER A 62 -3.05 19.11 -12.39
CA SER A 62 -3.90 20.23 -12.09
C SER A 62 -4.96 19.84 -11.06
N LEU A 63 -4.93 20.46 -9.88
CA LEU A 63 -5.94 20.23 -8.85
C LEU A 63 -7.34 20.58 -9.37
N GLN A 64 -7.45 21.66 -10.12
CA GLN A 64 -8.73 22.14 -10.65
C GLN A 64 -9.33 21.16 -11.65
N ASP A 65 -8.49 20.63 -12.57
CA ASP A 65 -8.96 19.68 -13.59
C ASP A 65 -9.37 18.35 -12.94
N MET A 66 -8.59 17.87 -11.96
CA MET A 66 -8.96 16.66 -11.18
C MET A 66 -10.26 16.83 -10.40
N MET A 67 -10.46 18.01 -9.79
CA MET A 67 -11.72 18.30 -9.08
C MET A 67 -12.90 18.34 -10.05
N ALA A 68 -12.74 18.94 -11.22
CA ALA A 68 -13.80 18.98 -12.24
C ALA A 68 -14.12 17.58 -12.75
N GLU A 69 -13.10 16.77 -13.06
CA GLU A 69 -13.29 15.38 -13.53
C GLU A 69 -14.03 14.53 -12.49
N VAL A 70 -13.64 14.61 -11.21
CA VAL A 70 -14.30 13.86 -10.12
C VAL A 70 -15.72 14.37 -9.86
N ALA A 71 -15.97 15.68 -9.95
CA ALA A 71 -17.29 16.27 -9.73
C ALA A 71 -18.30 15.89 -10.83
N GLU A 72 -17.84 15.72 -12.07
CA GLU A 72 -18.66 15.30 -13.21
C GLU A 72 -18.83 13.78 -13.29
N HIS A 73 -18.06 13.00 -12.51
CA HIS A 73 -18.08 11.54 -12.54
C HIS A 73 -19.28 10.98 -11.78
N HIS A 74 -20.10 10.15 -12.47
CA HIS A 74 -21.31 9.53 -11.90
C HIS A 74 -21.10 8.06 -11.52
N GLY A 75 -19.93 7.48 -11.83
CA GLY A 75 -19.57 6.12 -11.47
C GLY A 75 -18.95 6.00 -10.08
N PRO A 76 -18.50 4.80 -9.68
CA PRO A 76 -17.84 4.59 -8.40
C PRO A 76 -16.51 5.34 -8.31
N VAL A 77 -16.34 6.14 -7.24
CA VAL A 77 -15.07 6.75 -6.85
C VAL A 77 -14.62 6.13 -5.52
N TRP A 78 -13.45 5.54 -5.51
CA TRP A 78 -12.93 4.83 -4.35
C TRP A 78 -11.84 5.63 -3.66
N THR A 79 -11.90 5.68 -2.33
CA THR A 79 -10.84 6.25 -1.50
C THR A 79 -10.06 5.14 -0.83
N VAL A 80 -8.74 5.18 -0.95
CA VAL A 80 -7.81 4.21 -0.37
C VAL A 80 -6.79 4.97 0.48
N ILE A 81 -6.51 4.50 1.69
CA ILE A 81 -5.45 5.03 2.54
C ILE A 81 -4.38 3.95 2.71
N LEU A 82 -3.14 4.30 2.39
CA LEU A 82 -1.96 3.47 2.61
C LEU A 82 -1.10 4.12 3.70
N SER A 83 -0.87 3.42 4.80
CA SER A 83 -0.13 3.97 5.95
C SER A 83 0.96 3.02 6.40
N LEU A 84 2.09 3.58 6.81
CA LEU A 84 3.19 2.87 7.47
C LEU A 84 3.50 3.55 8.81
N ARG A 85 4.16 2.84 9.73
CA ARG A 85 4.77 3.50 10.87
C ARG A 85 5.94 4.37 10.40
N ARG A 86 6.25 5.40 11.16
CA ARG A 86 7.35 6.33 10.84
C ARG A 86 8.68 5.60 10.63
N GLU A 87 9.00 4.70 11.54
CA GLU A 87 10.27 3.96 11.50
C GLU A 87 10.38 3.10 10.24
N ASP A 88 9.29 2.42 9.87
CA ASP A 88 9.26 1.56 8.68
C ASP A 88 9.26 2.40 7.40
N ALA A 89 8.49 3.49 7.37
CA ALA A 89 8.50 4.40 6.22
C ALA A 89 9.91 4.93 5.93
N SER A 90 10.63 5.35 6.97
CA SER A 90 12.01 5.85 6.83
C SER A 90 12.99 4.73 6.48
N ALA A 91 12.87 3.55 7.13
CA ALA A 91 13.76 2.42 6.86
C ALA A 91 13.59 1.82 5.46
N LEU A 92 12.35 1.82 4.94
CA LEU A 92 11.98 1.25 3.65
C LEU A 92 11.93 2.31 2.52
N GLY A 93 12.18 3.59 2.84
CA GLY A 93 12.23 4.67 1.88
C GLY A 93 10.87 5.19 1.41
N TYR A 94 9.82 5.06 2.23
CA TYR A 94 8.46 5.55 1.92
C TYR A 94 8.11 6.83 2.71
N ASP A 95 9.07 7.70 2.90
CA ASP A 95 8.93 8.99 3.61
C ASP A 95 8.78 10.21 2.67
N SER A 96 8.51 9.97 1.39
CA SER A 96 8.29 11.02 0.39
C SER A 96 7.19 10.68 -0.61
N ALA A 97 6.52 11.68 -1.16
CA ALA A 97 5.49 11.52 -2.19
C ALA A 97 6.02 10.81 -3.44
N GLU A 98 7.29 11.05 -3.82
CA GLU A 98 7.88 10.44 -5.02
C GLU A 98 8.03 8.92 -4.90
N ASN A 99 8.44 8.43 -3.73
CA ASN A 99 8.59 7.00 -3.51
C ASN A 99 7.24 6.27 -3.52
N TRP A 100 6.22 6.88 -2.91
CA TRP A 100 4.84 6.38 -3.00
C TRP A 100 4.29 6.43 -4.43
N ARG A 101 4.57 7.51 -5.16
CA ARG A 101 4.19 7.61 -6.57
C ARG A 101 4.80 6.50 -7.39
N THR A 102 6.10 6.23 -7.21
CA THR A 102 6.81 5.15 -7.90
C THR A 102 6.19 3.79 -7.61
N LEU A 103 5.87 3.49 -6.34
CA LEU A 103 5.18 2.27 -5.95
C LEU A 103 3.83 2.13 -6.65
N LEU A 104 3.00 3.18 -6.62
CA LEU A 104 1.66 3.14 -7.22
C LEU A 104 1.72 2.98 -8.75
N LEU A 105 2.65 3.65 -9.42
CA LEU A 105 2.90 3.48 -10.86
C LEU A 105 3.32 2.04 -11.20
N GLN A 106 4.23 1.47 -10.44
CA GLN A 106 4.68 0.08 -10.61
C GLN A 106 3.52 -0.91 -10.49
N HIS A 107 2.55 -0.62 -9.63
CA HIS A 107 1.39 -1.47 -9.38
C HIS A 107 0.14 -1.08 -10.16
N ARG A 108 0.17 -0.05 -11.00
CA ARG A 108 -0.99 0.50 -11.71
C ARG A 108 -1.86 -0.58 -12.38
N THR A 109 -1.25 -1.47 -13.13
CA THR A 109 -1.98 -2.56 -13.81
C THR A 109 -2.66 -3.52 -12.84
N ARG A 110 -1.97 -3.87 -11.73
CA ARG A 110 -2.53 -4.78 -10.71
C ARG A 110 -3.68 -4.13 -9.94
N LEU A 111 -3.56 -2.84 -9.63
CA LEU A 111 -4.62 -2.06 -8.99
C LEU A 111 -5.85 -1.96 -9.90
N ALA A 112 -5.67 -1.63 -11.17
CA ALA A 112 -6.73 -1.58 -12.16
C ALA A 112 -7.47 -2.93 -12.27
N GLN A 113 -6.72 -4.03 -12.40
CA GLN A 113 -7.30 -5.39 -12.48
C GLN A 113 -8.09 -5.76 -11.21
N ALA A 114 -7.55 -5.45 -10.02
CA ALA A 114 -8.21 -5.74 -8.76
C ALA A 114 -9.54 -4.98 -8.62
N MET A 115 -9.61 -3.77 -9.16
CA MET A 115 -10.79 -2.92 -9.17
C MET A 115 -11.71 -3.15 -10.39
N LYS A 116 -11.36 -4.09 -11.27
CA LYS A 116 -12.10 -4.40 -12.50
C LYS A 116 -12.26 -3.18 -13.42
N ILE A 117 -11.21 -2.38 -13.50
CA ILE A 117 -11.10 -1.24 -14.39
C ILE A 117 -10.17 -1.63 -15.54
N PRO A 118 -10.53 -1.42 -16.82
CA PRO A 118 -9.57 -1.50 -17.92
C PRO A 118 -8.37 -0.58 -17.67
N VAL A 119 -7.16 -1.03 -17.96
CA VAL A 119 -5.94 -0.28 -17.62
C VAL A 119 -5.93 1.11 -18.26
N ASP A 120 -6.47 1.25 -19.46
CA ASP A 120 -6.53 2.53 -20.17
C ASP A 120 -7.55 3.50 -19.56
N ASP A 121 -8.57 2.97 -18.87
CA ASP A 121 -9.62 3.74 -18.20
C ASP A 121 -9.28 4.01 -16.72
N PHE A 122 -8.20 3.44 -16.20
CA PHE A 122 -7.82 3.59 -14.80
C PHE A 122 -7.34 5.00 -14.54
N ARG A 123 -8.08 5.74 -13.73
CA ARG A 123 -7.78 7.10 -13.27
C ARG A 123 -7.51 7.07 -11.78
N TRP A 124 -6.51 7.80 -11.37
CA TRP A 124 -6.18 7.94 -9.96
C TRP A 124 -5.42 9.23 -9.69
N CYS A 125 -5.55 9.70 -8.48
CA CYS A 125 -4.67 10.70 -7.90
C CYS A 125 -4.42 10.38 -6.43
N ALA A 126 -3.33 10.91 -5.88
CA ALA A 126 -2.98 10.67 -4.49
C ALA A 126 -2.27 11.88 -3.88
N ALA A 127 -2.24 11.94 -2.55
CA ALA A 127 -1.50 12.93 -1.79
C ALA A 127 -0.81 12.27 -0.61
N PHE A 128 0.47 12.53 -0.41
CA PHE A 128 1.25 12.04 0.71
C PHE A 128 1.20 13.03 1.87
N HIS A 129 0.89 12.50 3.05
CA HIS A 129 0.82 13.26 4.28
C HIS A 129 1.92 12.80 5.25
N ASP A 130 2.85 13.70 5.51
CA ASP A 130 3.96 13.47 6.42
C ASP A 130 3.52 13.65 7.88
N GLU A 131 2.64 12.77 8.36
CA GLU A 131 2.19 12.75 9.74
C GLU A 131 3.26 12.15 10.66
N GLY A 132 3.43 12.74 11.86
CA GLY A 132 4.55 12.45 12.78
C GLY A 132 4.75 10.97 13.09
N TYR A 133 3.68 10.24 13.37
CA TYR A 133 3.74 8.80 13.72
C TYR A 133 3.35 7.89 12.56
N HIS A 134 2.53 8.38 11.63
CA HIS A 134 1.93 7.60 10.56
C HIS A 134 1.95 8.36 9.24
N PRO A 135 3.07 8.38 8.52
CA PRO A 135 3.08 8.85 7.15
C PRO A 135 2.13 7.97 6.32
N HIS A 136 1.28 8.63 5.54
CA HIS A 136 0.26 7.93 4.78
C HIS A 136 -0.07 8.64 3.48
N VAL A 137 -0.61 7.86 2.54
CA VAL A 137 -1.09 8.35 1.26
C VAL A 137 -2.61 8.20 1.21
N HIS A 138 -3.30 9.28 0.91
CA HIS A 138 -4.67 9.23 0.43
C HIS A 138 -4.66 9.10 -1.08
N MET A 139 -5.32 8.06 -1.59
CA MET A 139 -5.45 7.80 -3.01
C MET A 139 -6.93 7.76 -3.38
N MET A 140 -7.30 8.45 -4.44
CA MET A 140 -8.62 8.34 -5.07
C MET A 140 -8.49 7.61 -6.40
N VAL A 141 -9.45 6.74 -6.68
CA VAL A 141 -9.46 5.90 -7.89
C VAL A 141 -10.85 5.85 -8.49
N TRP A 142 -10.93 6.02 -9.80
CA TRP A 142 -12.15 5.88 -10.58
C TRP A 142 -11.85 5.35 -11.98
N SER A 143 -12.88 5.04 -12.74
CA SER A 143 -12.76 4.62 -14.14
C SER A 143 -13.19 5.75 -15.07
N ALA A 144 -12.49 5.96 -16.17
CA ALA A 144 -12.96 6.88 -17.20
C ALA A 144 -14.31 6.42 -17.81
N ASP A 145 -14.58 5.11 -17.86
CA ASP A 145 -15.90 4.56 -18.15
C ASP A 145 -16.63 4.29 -16.83
N GLU A 146 -17.70 5.05 -16.57
CA GLU A 146 -18.52 4.99 -15.34
C GLU A 146 -19.14 3.62 -15.03
N LYS A 147 -19.13 2.68 -15.98
CA LYS A 147 -19.64 1.31 -15.81
C LYS A 147 -18.67 0.37 -15.12
N HIS A 148 -17.42 0.78 -14.94
CA HIS A 148 -16.38 -0.02 -14.32
C HIS A 148 -16.04 0.50 -12.92
N GLY A 149 -15.18 -0.22 -12.19
CA GLY A 149 -14.71 0.20 -10.89
C GLY A 149 -15.40 -0.52 -9.73
N TYR A 150 -15.60 -1.85 -9.84
CA TYR A 150 -16.19 -2.67 -8.76
C TYR A 150 -15.11 -3.37 -7.95
N LEU A 151 -14.89 -2.89 -6.75
CA LEU A 151 -13.96 -3.49 -5.79
C LEU A 151 -14.70 -4.45 -4.85
N ASN A 152 -14.18 -5.66 -4.71
CA ASN A 152 -14.67 -6.66 -3.78
C ASN A 152 -13.56 -7.14 -2.84
N LYS A 153 -13.88 -7.98 -1.85
CA LYS A 153 -12.91 -8.51 -0.88
C LYS A 153 -11.70 -9.18 -1.52
N THR A 154 -11.90 -9.92 -2.62
CA THR A 154 -10.80 -10.54 -3.37
C THR A 154 -9.89 -9.49 -4.01
N GLY A 155 -10.46 -8.44 -4.60
CA GLY A 155 -9.71 -7.31 -5.15
C GLY A 155 -8.93 -6.58 -4.06
N ILE A 156 -9.55 -6.29 -2.92
CA ILE A 156 -8.88 -5.67 -1.76
C ILE A 156 -7.68 -6.52 -1.32
N THR A 157 -7.87 -7.84 -1.17
CA THR A 157 -6.78 -8.75 -0.81
C THR A 157 -5.66 -8.77 -1.84
N ALA A 158 -5.99 -8.74 -3.14
CA ALA A 158 -5.00 -8.70 -4.22
C ALA A 158 -4.19 -7.40 -4.21
N MET A 159 -4.85 -6.25 -4.04
CA MET A 159 -4.19 -4.94 -3.92
C MET A 159 -3.24 -4.91 -2.72
N ARG A 160 -3.75 -5.32 -1.55
CA ARG A 160 -2.95 -5.41 -0.33
C ARG A 160 -1.70 -6.26 -0.53
N SER A 161 -1.87 -7.51 -1.00
CA SER A 161 -0.75 -8.42 -1.18
C SER A 161 0.29 -7.88 -2.17
N ALA A 162 -0.16 -7.26 -3.26
CA ALA A 162 0.73 -6.68 -4.26
C ALA A 162 1.59 -5.56 -3.66
N LEU A 163 0.98 -4.62 -2.93
CA LEU A 163 1.68 -3.48 -2.32
C LEU A 163 2.58 -3.95 -1.17
N THR A 164 2.07 -4.77 -0.26
CA THR A 164 2.81 -5.25 0.91
C THR A 164 4.04 -6.06 0.49
N ASN A 165 3.91 -6.94 -0.49
CA ASN A 165 5.04 -7.73 -0.98
C ASN A 165 6.16 -6.87 -1.55
N THR A 166 5.86 -5.74 -2.17
CA THR A 166 6.88 -4.82 -2.70
C THR A 166 7.48 -3.97 -1.59
N ILE A 167 6.66 -3.42 -0.70
CA ILE A 167 7.13 -2.57 0.41
C ILE A 167 8.10 -3.34 1.32
N PHE A 168 7.78 -4.60 1.65
CA PHE A 168 8.56 -5.42 2.58
C PHE A 168 9.42 -6.48 1.89
N GLN A 169 9.73 -6.32 0.60
CA GLN A 169 10.46 -7.31 -0.19
C GLN A 169 11.81 -7.70 0.43
N ASP A 170 12.59 -6.73 0.89
CA ASP A 170 13.91 -6.95 1.45
C ASP A 170 13.85 -7.62 2.83
N GLU A 171 12.87 -7.27 3.66
CA GLU A 171 12.66 -7.92 4.96
C GLU A 171 12.25 -9.39 4.79
N MET A 172 11.38 -9.68 3.84
CA MET A 172 11.00 -11.05 3.53
C MET A 172 12.18 -11.87 3.01
N HIS A 173 12.99 -11.29 2.13
CA HIS A 173 14.20 -11.96 1.64
C HIS A 173 15.14 -12.33 2.80
N ASN A 174 15.41 -11.40 3.69
CA ASN A 174 16.24 -11.62 4.88
C ASN A 174 15.65 -12.69 5.83
N LEU A 175 14.33 -12.76 5.95
CA LEU A 175 13.64 -13.76 6.75
C LEU A 175 13.78 -15.16 6.15
N TYR A 176 13.64 -15.30 4.82
CA TYR A 176 13.85 -16.56 4.12
C TYR A 176 15.29 -17.04 4.22
N VAL A 177 16.28 -16.15 4.02
CA VAL A 177 17.70 -16.48 4.17
C VAL A 177 18.01 -16.98 5.58
N LYS A 178 17.51 -16.31 6.62
CA LYS A 178 17.68 -16.74 8.01
C LYS A 178 17.02 -18.11 8.28
N LYS A 179 15.87 -18.35 7.71
CA LYS A 179 15.16 -19.61 7.83
C LYS A 179 15.92 -20.76 7.15
N ASP A 180 16.43 -20.53 5.95
CA ASP A 180 17.21 -21.53 5.21
C ASP A 180 18.52 -21.88 5.95
N LEU A 181 19.22 -20.89 6.51
CA LEU A 181 20.40 -21.11 7.35
C LEU A 181 20.05 -21.91 8.61
N ALA A 182 18.94 -21.60 9.29
CA ALA A 182 18.50 -22.36 10.45
C ALA A 182 18.12 -23.82 10.12
N TYR A 183 17.54 -24.06 8.94
CA TYR A 183 17.27 -25.43 8.47
C TYR A 183 18.55 -26.20 8.11
N GLN A 184 19.55 -25.54 7.55
CA GLN A 184 20.85 -26.17 7.29
C GLN A 184 21.55 -26.56 8.58
N ASP A 185 21.54 -25.71 9.61
CA ASP A 185 22.11 -26.01 10.93
C ASP A 185 21.38 -27.18 11.60
N LEU A 186 20.04 -27.24 11.53
CA LEU A 186 19.25 -28.36 12.04
C LEU A 186 19.54 -29.66 11.30
N SER A 187 19.76 -29.62 9.99
CA SER A 187 20.11 -30.81 9.20
C SER A 187 21.49 -31.36 9.55
N LEU A 188 22.44 -30.49 9.88
CA LEU A 188 23.78 -30.86 10.33
C LEU A 188 23.76 -31.50 11.74
N ILE A 189 22.91 -31.01 12.63
CA ILE A 189 22.70 -31.61 13.98
C ILE A 189 22.10 -33.00 13.87
N HIS A 190 21.16 -33.23 12.95
CA HIS A 190 20.53 -34.54 12.72
C HIS A 190 21.49 -35.58 12.12
N ILE A 191 22.47 -35.20 11.32
CA ILE A 191 23.49 -36.09 10.73
C ILE A 191 24.55 -36.49 11.76
N SER A 192 24.79 -35.74 12.81
CA SER A 192 25.80 -36.06 13.84
C SER A 192 25.30 -36.95 14.99
N GLU A 193 23.99 -37.10 15.21
CA GLU A 193 23.43 -37.93 16.30
C GLU A 193 23.53 -39.47 16.08
N PRO A 194 23.37 -40.04 14.88
CA PRO A 194 23.42 -41.49 14.73
C PRO A 194 24.77 -42.13 15.09
N THR A 195 25.86 -41.37 15.06
CA THR A 195 27.18 -41.93 15.34
C THR A 195 27.47 -42.07 16.84
N ARG A 196 26.71 -41.45 17.72
CA ARG A 196 26.88 -41.51 19.19
C ARG A 196 26.18 -42.73 19.82
N LEU A 197 25.17 -43.29 19.18
CA LEU A 197 24.38 -44.42 19.71
C LEU A 197 24.95 -45.80 19.39
N GLN A 198 25.98 -45.91 18.54
CA GLN A 198 26.61 -47.19 18.18
C GLN A 198 27.85 -47.55 19.03
N LEU A 199 28.23 -46.70 20.01
CA LEU A 199 29.41 -46.96 20.85
C LEU A 199 29.11 -47.40 22.30
N ILE A 200 27.85 -47.82 22.59
CA ILE A 200 27.46 -48.40 23.87
C ILE A 200 26.73 -49.73 23.61
N SER A 201 27.51 -50.73 23.24
CA SER A 201 27.15 -52.17 23.37
C SER A 201 28.42 -52.98 23.56
#